data_1ece4f4b4a336007868e8fb2d0d6c6b3
#
_entry.id   1ece4f4b4a336007868e8fb2d0d6c6b3
#
_cell.length_a   1.000
_cell.length_b   1.000
_cell.length_c   1.000
_cell.angle_alpha   90.00
_cell.angle_beta   90.00
_cell.angle_gamma   90.00
#
_symmetry.space_group_name_H-M   'P 1'
#
loop_
_entity.id
_entity.type
_entity.pdbx_description
1 polymer ?
#
loop_
_entity_poly.entity_id
_entity_poly.type
_entity_poly.pdbx_seq_one_letter_code
_entity_poly.pdbx_strand_id
1 'polypeptide(L)'
;MLKHFPFRNFLPAMVILAFAMTIAGCSAQKNTAKSRWWHAFNARYNTYYNGTVAYIEGSLEKENGNKDNYSEMIPYYTVGNKNSRELGKSNYDRAIEKCEKAIHQHSIKRRPVWDKKRRKTAKDLEWLQRREYNPFLWKAWMLMGRSQFFEGDFQSAAATFAYMSRLYAT
;
A
#
# COMPACT_ATOMS: atom_id res chain seq x y z
N MET A 1 43.32 -12.63 -40.30
CA MET A 1 43.07 -13.78 -39.38
C MET A 1 42.04 -13.33 -38.31
N LEU A 2 40.76 -13.54 -38.61
CA LEU A 2 39.68 -13.32 -37.63
C LEU A 2 39.60 -14.57 -36.74
N LYS A 3 40.01 -14.45 -35.48
CA LYS A 3 39.85 -15.50 -34.47
C LYS A 3 38.38 -15.73 -34.24
N HIS A 4 37.84 -16.89 -34.56
CA HIS A 4 36.52 -17.36 -34.17
C HIS A 4 36.41 -17.33 -32.64
N PHE A 5 35.69 -16.35 -32.10
CA PHE A 5 35.28 -16.35 -30.73
C PHE A 5 34.29 -17.49 -30.51
N PRO A 6 34.51 -18.43 -29.58
CA PRO A 6 33.64 -19.59 -29.41
C PRO A 6 32.32 -19.15 -28.75
N PHE A 7 31.31 -18.90 -29.54
CA PHE A 7 29.94 -18.60 -29.12
C PHE A 7 29.37 -19.61 -28.10
N ARG A 8 29.91 -20.83 -28.14
CA ARG A 8 29.49 -21.96 -27.27
C ARG A 8 29.77 -21.72 -25.78
N ASN A 9 30.73 -20.88 -25.43
CA ASN A 9 31.08 -20.56 -24.03
C ASN A 9 30.36 -19.31 -23.50
N PHE A 10 29.70 -18.53 -24.36
CA PHE A 10 28.93 -17.33 -23.96
C PHE A 10 27.57 -17.68 -23.35
N LEU A 11 26.94 -18.77 -23.83
CA LEU A 11 25.61 -19.17 -23.36
C LEU A 11 25.60 -19.54 -21.88
N PRO A 12 26.52 -20.41 -21.38
CA PRO A 12 26.56 -20.73 -19.94
C PRO A 12 26.91 -19.50 -19.08
N ALA A 13 27.79 -18.60 -19.55
CA ALA A 13 28.12 -17.37 -18.82
C ALA A 13 26.90 -16.42 -18.71
N MET A 14 26.10 -16.26 -19.75
CA MET A 14 24.86 -15.48 -19.71
C MET A 14 23.82 -16.11 -18.79
N VAL A 15 23.69 -17.45 -18.78
CA VAL A 15 22.76 -18.14 -17.88
C VAL A 15 23.18 -17.97 -16.41
N ILE A 16 24.47 -18.08 -16.11
CA ILE A 16 25.01 -17.85 -14.76
C ILE A 16 24.81 -16.39 -14.33
N LEU A 17 25.02 -15.42 -15.23
CA LEU A 17 24.80 -14.01 -14.96
C LEU A 17 23.32 -13.71 -14.70
N ALA A 18 22.41 -14.26 -15.51
CA ALA A 18 20.98 -14.14 -15.33
C ALA A 18 20.51 -14.75 -13.99
N PHE A 19 21.03 -15.92 -13.63
CA PHE A 19 20.76 -16.59 -12.36
C PHE A 19 21.32 -15.81 -11.16
N ALA A 20 22.52 -15.23 -11.28
CA ALA A 20 23.11 -14.36 -10.25
C ALA A 20 22.27 -13.06 -10.04
N MET A 21 21.70 -12.48 -11.08
CA MET A 21 20.79 -11.31 -10.98
C MET A 21 19.48 -11.66 -10.27
N THR A 22 18.95 -12.87 -10.40
CA THR A 22 17.72 -13.29 -9.69
C THR A 22 17.94 -13.47 -8.19
N ILE A 23 19.14 -13.85 -7.75
CA ILE A 23 19.46 -14.01 -6.33
C ILE A 23 19.73 -12.65 -5.64
N ALA A 24 20.18 -11.63 -6.37
CA ALA A 24 20.45 -10.31 -5.82
C ALA A 24 19.18 -9.52 -5.41
N GLY A 25 17.99 -9.99 -5.80
CA GLY A 25 16.70 -9.36 -5.53
C GLY A 25 16.17 -9.47 -4.08
N CYS A 26 16.77 -10.29 -3.22
CA CYS A 26 16.20 -10.67 -1.93
C CYS A 26 16.53 -9.75 -0.74
N SER A 27 16.80 -8.47 -0.90
CA SER A 27 16.99 -7.58 0.24
C SER A 27 16.02 -6.39 0.24
N ALA A 28 14.76 -6.66 0.01
CA ALA A 28 13.71 -5.66 -0.20
C ALA A 28 13.41 -4.75 1.01
N GLN A 29 13.92 -5.03 2.20
CA GLN A 29 13.55 -4.30 3.41
C GLN A 29 14.71 -3.60 4.12
N LYS A 30 15.78 -3.24 3.41
CA LYS A 30 16.80 -2.35 3.99
C LYS A 30 16.21 -0.96 4.16
N ASN A 31 16.22 -0.43 5.38
CA ASN A 31 15.76 0.93 5.65
C ASN A 31 16.84 1.95 5.29
N THR A 32 16.97 2.27 4.02
CA THR A 32 17.82 3.34 3.49
C THR A 32 16.97 4.44 2.84
N ALA A 33 17.51 5.63 2.65
CA ALA A 33 16.79 6.72 1.98
C ALA A 33 16.32 6.29 0.57
N LYS A 34 17.18 5.61 -0.21
CA LYS A 34 16.85 5.09 -1.55
C LYS A 34 15.71 4.05 -1.49
N SER A 35 15.77 3.11 -0.53
CA SER A 35 14.73 2.10 -0.35
C SER A 35 13.38 2.73 0.03
N ARG A 36 13.37 3.69 0.97
CA ARG A 36 12.14 4.41 1.36
C ARG A 36 11.52 5.15 0.18
N TRP A 37 12.34 5.85 -0.60
CA TRP A 37 11.86 6.53 -1.81
C TRP A 37 11.28 5.54 -2.83
N TRP A 38 11.98 4.46 -3.12
CA TRP A 38 11.55 3.43 -4.07
C TRP A 38 10.23 2.79 -3.67
N HIS A 39 10.11 2.36 -2.40
CA HIS A 39 8.88 1.76 -1.90
C HIS A 39 7.72 2.76 -1.85
N ALA A 40 7.97 4.02 -1.50
CA ALA A 40 6.95 5.07 -1.51
C ALA A 40 6.46 5.36 -2.94
N PHE A 41 7.38 5.44 -3.90
CA PHE A 41 7.05 5.67 -5.31
C PHE A 41 6.19 4.54 -5.88
N ASN A 42 6.63 3.28 -5.71
CA ASN A 42 5.89 2.13 -6.24
C ASN A 42 4.54 1.94 -5.54
N ALA A 43 4.46 2.13 -4.23
CA ALA A 43 3.18 2.10 -3.51
C ALA A 43 2.20 3.13 -4.08
N ARG A 44 2.67 4.35 -4.37
CA ARG A 44 1.84 5.45 -4.87
C ARG A 44 1.31 5.20 -6.27
N TYR A 45 2.20 4.93 -7.21
CA TYR A 45 1.87 4.97 -8.65
C TYR A 45 1.40 3.63 -9.22
N ASN A 46 1.55 2.53 -8.48
CA ASN A 46 1.10 1.22 -8.92
C ASN A 46 -0.15 0.77 -8.15
N THR A 47 0.03 0.40 -6.90
CA THR A 47 -1.06 -0.24 -6.14
C THR A 47 -2.08 0.75 -5.58
N TYR A 48 -1.62 1.84 -4.96
CA TYR A 48 -2.53 2.84 -4.38
C TYR A 48 -3.36 3.56 -5.44
N TYR A 49 -2.76 3.93 -6.57
CA TYR A 49 -3.50 4.58 -7.67
C TYR A 49 -4.67 3.71 -8.14
N ASN A 50 -4.40 2.42 -8.41
CA ASN A 50 -5.45 1.49 -8.82
C ASN A 50 -6.51 1.28 -7.73
N GLY A 51 -6.12 1.28 -6.45
CA GLY A 51 -7.06 1.25 -5.33
C GLY A 51 -7.92 2.50 -5.26
N THR A 52 -7.35 3.68 -5.54
CA THR A 52 -8.10 4.95 -5.56
C THR A 52 -9.11 4.98 -6.70
N VAL A 53 -8.75 4.51 -7.89
CA VAL A 53 -9.67 4.39 -9.03
C VAL A 53 -10.84 3.49 -8.67
N ALA A 54 -10.56 2.30 -8.13
CA ALA A 54 -11.60 1.38 -7.70
C ALA A 54 -12.53 1.99 -6.62
N TYR A 55 -11.96 2.70 -5.64
CA TYR A 55 -12.75 3.41 -4.62
C TYR A 55 -13.68 4.46 -5.23
N ILE A 56 -13.19 5.25 -6.20
CA ILE A 56 -14.01 6.27 -6.88
C ILE A 56 -15.12 5.60 -7.68
N GLU A 57 -14.83 4.54 -8.45
CA GLU A 57 -15.83 3.77 -9.19
C GLU A 57 -16.93 3.22 -8.27
N GLY A 58 -16.54 2.63 -7.12
CA GLY A 58 -17.49 2.15 -6.13
C GLY A 58 -18.35 3.26 -5.52
N SER A 59 -17.77 4.43 -5.28
CA SER A 59 -18.50 5.59 -4.76
C SER A 59 -19.51 6.12 -5.78
N LEU A 60 -19.11 6.23 -7.05
CA LEU A 60 -20.02 6.66 -8.12
C LEU A 60 -21.15 5.64 -8.35
N GLU A 61 -20.86 4.35 -8.31
CA GLU A 61 -21.87 3.30 -8.41
C GLU A 61 -22.89 3.40 -7.26
N LYS A 62 -22.41 3.64 -6.04
CA LYS A 62 -23.26 3.81 -4.86
C LYS A 62 -24.12 5.08 -4.96
N GLU A 63 -23.56 6.20 -5.37
CA GLU A 63 -24.29 7.46 -5.53
C GLU A 63 -25.36 7.38 -6.63
N ASN A 64 -24.99 6.83 -7.79
CA ASN A 64 -25.90 6.73 -8.94
C ASN A 64 -26.98 5.66 -8.76
N GLY A 65 -26.67 4.59 -8.04
CA GLY A 65 -27.59 3.47 -7.81
C GLY A 65 -28.49 3.64 -6.60
N ASN A 66 -28.16 4.54 -5.67
CA ASN A 66 -28.98 4.77 -4.48
C ASN A 66 -30.32 5.41 -4.85
N LYS A 67 -31.40 4.80 -4.35
CA LYS A 67 -32.75 5.36 -4.48
C LYS A 67 -33.29 5.59 -3.08
N ASP A 68 -33.59 6.85 -2.78
CA ASP A 68 -34.17 7.22 -1.51
C ASP A 68 -35.61 6.76 -1.40
N ASN A 69 -35.97 6.21 -0.23
CA ASN A 69 -37.34 5.90 0.09
C ASN A 69 -37.97 7.08 0.83
N TYR A 70 -38.73 7.90 0.13
CA TYR A 70 -39.38 9.08 0.70
C TYR A 70 -40.51 8.77 1.70
N SER A 71 -40.88 7.49 1.86
CA SER A 71 -41.84 7.06 2.87
C SER A 71 -41.20 6.83 4.25
N GLU A 72 -39.87 6.86 4.33
CA GLU A 72 -39.09 6.68 5.55
C GLU A 72 -38.16 7.88 5.76
N MET A 73 -37.54 7.94 6.96
CA MET A 73 -36.54 8.95 7.23
C MET A 73 -35.33 8.71 6.30
N ILE A 74 -35.02 9.70 5.47
CA ILE A 74 -33.89 9.63 4.53
C ILE A 74 -32.60 9.72 5.33
N PRO A 75 -31.71 8.72 5.24
CA PRO A 75 -30.42 8.77 5.93
C PRO A 75 -29.52 9.87 5.33
N TYR A 76 -28.84 10.61 6.18
CA TYR A 76 -27.89 11.64 5.73
C TYR A 76 -26.73 11.08 4.89
N TYR A 77 -26.33 9.86 5.16
CA TYR A 77 -25.35 9.12 4.38
C TYR A 77 -25.97 7.84 3.81
N THR A 78 -25.62 7.51 2.57
CA THR A 78 -26.06 6.25 1.91
C THR A 78 -25.42 5.01 2.54
N VAL A 79 -24.35 5.19 3.33
CA VAL A 79 -23.63 4.12 4.00
C VAL A 79 -24.50 3.49 5.09
N GLY A 80 -24.65 2.17 5.04
CA GLY A 80 -25.49 1.42 6.00
C GLY A 80 -26.97 1.31 5.61
N ASN A 81 -27.41 1.98 4.55
CA ASN A 81 -28.74 1.78 4.02
C ASN A 81 -28.86 0.38 3.37
N LYS A 82 -29.91 -0.37 3.72
CA LYS A 82 -30.13 -1.71 3.18
C LYS A 82 -30.18 -1.73 1.64
N ASN A 83 -30.81 -0.72 1.03
CA ASN A 83 -30.99 -0.63 -0.41
C ASN A 83 -29.69 -0.32 -1.18
N SER A 84 -28.70 0.29 -0.53
CA SER A 84 -27.43 0.67 -1.14
C SER A 84 -26.24 -0.15 -0.66
N ARG A 85 -26.48 -1.14 0.21
CA ARG A 85 -25.38 -1.92 0.81
C ARG A 85 -24.54 -2.67 -0.21
N GLU A 86 -25.19 -3.25 -1.21
CA GLU A 86 -24.50 -4.05 -2.23
C GLU A 86 -23.92 -3.20 -3.36
N LEU A 87 -24.32 -1.92 -3.45
CA LEU A 87 -23.83 -1.01 -4.49
C LEU A 87 -22.37 -0.66 -4.26
N GLY A 88 -21.57 -0.83 -5.30
CA GLY A 88 -20.14 -0.54 -5.29
C GLY A 88 -19.29 -1.54 -4.50
N LYS A 89 -19.86 -2.59 -3.91
CA LYS A 89 -19.15 -3.55 -3.07
C LYS A 89 -17.93 -4.15 -3.75
N SER A 90 -18.10 -4.71 -4.96
CA SER A 90 -16.99 -5.29 -5.73
C SER A 90 -15.84 -4.31 -5.98
N ASN A 91 -16.15 -3.03 -6.15
CA ASN A 91 -15.17 -1.98 -6.35
C ASN A 91 -14.47 -1.61 -5.04
N TYR A 92 -15.19 -1.58 -3.90
CA TYR A 92 -14.58 -1.38 -2.59
C TYR A 92 -13.68 -2.55 -2.19
N ASP A 93 -14.10 -3.80 -2.43
CA ASP A 93 -13.29 -5.02 -2.22
C ASP A 93 -11.98 -4.92 -3.02
N ARG A 94 -12.07 -4.52 -4.29
CA ARG A 94 -10.88 -4.32 -5.15
C ARG A 94 -9.98 -3.21 -4.61
N ALA A 95 -10.54 -2.12 -4.08
CA ALA A 95 -9.77 -1.05 -3.47
C ALA A 95 -9.04 -1.54 -2.20
N ILE A 96 -9.71 -2.31 -1.35
CA ILE A 96 -9.14 -2.94 -0.15
C ILE A 96 -7.99 -3.86 -0.53
N GLU A 97 -8.20 -4.78 -1.49
CA GLU A 97 -7.14 -5.70 -1.99
C GLU A 97 -5.89 -4.93 -2.47
N LYS A 98 -6.08 -3.85 -3.23
CA LYS A 98 -4.95 -3.04 -3.71
C LYS A 98 -4.23 -2.33 -2.56
N CYS A 99 -4.96 -1.84 -1.56
CA CYS A 99 -4.36 -1.24 -0.37
C CYS A 99 -3.59 -2.26 0.48
N GLU A 100 -4.14 -3.44 0.71
CA GLU A 100 -3.46 -4.54 1.39
C GLU A 100 -2.18 -4.95 0.67
N LYS A 101 -2.24 -5.08 -0.65
CA LYS A 101 -1.07 -5.37 -1.48
C LYS A 101 -0.01 -4.28 -1.35
N ALA A 102 -0.40 -2.99 -1.37
CA ALA A 102 0.53 -1.89 -1.17
C ALA A 102 1.21 -1.96 0.20
N ILE A 103 0.45 -2.22 1.25
CA ILE A 103 0.94 -2.35 2.62
C ILE A 103 1.89 -3.54 2.75
N HIS A 104 1.47 -4.71 2.27
CA HIS A 104 2.27 -5.93 2.35
C HIS A 104 3.61 -5.82 1.61
N GLN A 105 3.60 -5.25 0.40
CA GLN A 105 4.80 -5.19 -0.45
C GLN A 105 5.74 -4.04 -0.10
N HIS A 106 5.22 -2.95 0.46
CA HIS A 106 5.99 -1.71 0.59
C HIS A 106 6.17 -1.22 2.03
N SER A 107 5.73 -1.97 3.04
CA SER A 107 5.97 -1.65 4.45
C SER A 107 7.45 -1.82 4.80
N ILE A 108 8.01 -0.83 5.49
CA ILE A 108 9.40 -0.83 5.97
C ILE A 108 9.38 -0.73 7.49
N LYS A 109 9.41 -1.87 8.17
CA LYS A 109 9.37 -1.96 9.64
C LYS A 109 10.76 -2.00 10.28
N ARG A 110 11.79 -2.32 9.49
CA ARG A 110 13.16 -2.43 9.99
C ARG A 110 13.71 -1.06 10.38
N ARG A 111 14.26 -0.95 11.58
CA ARG A 111 14.91 0.29 12.02
C ARG A 111 16.12 0.63 11.11
N PRO A 112 16.33 1.91 10.79
CA PRO A 112 17.50 2.33 10.01
C PRO A 112 18.77 2.13 10.82
N VAL A 113 19.87 1.91 10.11
CA VAL A 113 21.21 1.87 10.73
C VAL A 113 21.60 3.29 11.14
N TRP A 114 21.97 3.46 12.39
CA TRP A 114 22.44 4.75 12.92
C TRP A 114 23.96 4.74 13.05
N ASP A 115 24.60 5.81 12.62
CA ASP A 115 26.02 6.00 12.85
C ASP A 115 26.28 6.27 14.35
N LYS A 116 27.04 5.39 14.99
CA LYS A 116 27.33 5.46 16.42
C LYS A 116 28.10 6.73 16.81
N LYS A 117 28.86 7.32 15.87
CA LYS A 117 29.63 8.55 16.08
C LYS A 117 28.76 9.81 16.07
N ARG A 118 27.57 9.74 15.48
CA ARG A 118 26.65 10.88 15.37
C ARG A 118 25.77 10.97 16.61
N ARG A 119 25.78 12.14 17.29
CA ARG A 119 24.88 12.44 18.41
C ARG A 119 23.43 12.49 17.91
N LYS A 120 22.52 11.87 18.65
CA LYS A 120 21.10 11.87 18.34
C LYS A 120 20.45 13.16 18.82
N THR A 121 19.68 13.80 17.95
CA THR A 121 18.78 14.90 18.32
C THR A 121 17.42 14.33 18.78
N ALA A 122 16.55 15.18 19.38
CA ALA A 122 15.19 14.78 19.74
C ALA A 122 14.39 14.25 18.53
N LYS A 123 14.52 14.93 17.37
CA LYS A 123 13.89 14.49 16.10
C LYS A 123 14.43 13.15 15.59
N ASP A 124 15.72 12.89 15.79
CA ASP A 124 16.31 11.60 15.41
C ASP A 124 15.78 10.47 16.30
N LEU A 125 15.56 10.73 17.59
CA LEU A 125 14.99 9.75 18.52
C LEU A 125 13.54 9.43 18.16
N GLU A 126 12.72 10.45 17.93
CA GLU A 126 11.35 10.30 17.46
C GLU A 126 11.29 9.48 16.15
N TRP A 127 12.12 9.84 15.17
CA TRP A 127 12.20 9.10 13.91
C TRP A 127 12.63 7.64 14.08
N LEU A 128 13.58 7.34 14.98
CA LEU A 128 14.05 5.99 15.28
C LEU A 128 13.01 5.15 16.05
N GLN A 129 12.03 5.78 16.70
CA GLN A 129 10.95 5.10 17.42
C GLN A 129 9.77 4.71 16.51
N ARG A 130 9.73 5.22 15.29
CA ARG A 130 8.66 4.90 14.34
C ARG A 130 8.56 3.40 14.09
N ARG A 131 7.32 2.94 13.90
CA ARG A 131 7.01 1.55 13.58
C ARG A 131 6.91 1.29 12.08
N GLU A 132 6.70 2.36 11.30
CA GLU A 132 6.65 2.33 9.83
C GLU A 132 7.50 3.48 9.29
N TYR A 133 8.37 3.16 8.33
CA TYR A 133 9.32 4.11 7.74
C TYR A 133 9.01 4.47 6.30
N ASN A 134 8.04 3.80 5.66
CA ASN A 134 7.58 4.23 4.35
C ASN A 134 6.70 5.48 4.51
N PRO A 135 7.11 6.65 3.97
CA PRO A 135 6.41 7.91 4.19
C PRO A 135 5.04 7.98 3.50
N PHE A 136 4.71 7.04 2.64
CA PHE A 136 3.48 7.06 1.84
C PHE A 136 2.38 6.14 2.36
N LEU A 137 2.71 5.05 3.06
CA LEU A 137 1.74 3.98 3.36
C LEU A 137 0.57 4.39 4.26
N TRP A 138 0.67 5.47 5.03
CA TRP A 138 -0.47 5.98 5.78
C TRP A 138 -1.68 6.30 4.89
N LYS A 139 -1.44 6.71 3.62
CA LYS A 139 -2.52 6.93 2.64
C LYS A 139 -3.20 5.63 2.23
N ALA A 140 -2.44 4.55 2.08
CA ALA A 140 -3.01 3.24 1.78
C ALA A 140 -3.87 2.71 2.95
N TRP A 141 -3.40 2.87 4.20
CA TRP A 141 -4.19 2.55 5.39
C TRP A 141 -5.48 3.38 5.47
N MET A 142 -5.39 4.68 5.22
CA MET A 142 -6.55 5.58 5.21
C MET A 142 -7.55 5.18 4.12
N LEU A 143 -7.09 4.89 2.91
CA LEU A 143 -7.96 4.48 1.81
C LEU A 143 -8.64 3.13 2.10
N MET A 144 -7.90 2.17 2.67
CA MET A 144 -8.43 0.88 3.08
C MET A 144 -9.57 1.03 4.09
N GLY A 145 -9.34 1.77 5.18
CA GLY A 145 -10.36 2.00 6.18
C GLY A 145 -11.58 2.75 5.64
N ARG A 146 -11.37 3.72 4.72
CA ARG A 146 -12.48 4.38 4.02
C ARG A 146 -13.26 3.42 3.13
N SER A 147 -12.60 2.55 2.39
CA SER A 147 -13.26 1.56 1.53
C SER A 147 -14.11 0.60 2.35
N GLN A 148 -13.59 0.07 3.45
CA GLN A 148 -14.32 -0.77 4.41
C GLN A 148 -15.54 -0.04 4.99
N PHE A 149 -15.37 1.24 5.35
CA PHE A 149 -16.46 2.05 5.87
C PHE A 149 -17.58 2.22 4.84
N PHE A 150 -17.25 2.58 3.59
CA PHE A 150 -18.24 2.79 2.53
C PHE A 150 -18.83 1.49 1.98
N GLU A 151 -18.15 0.37 2.13
CA GLU A 151 -18.72 -0.96 1.91
C GLU A 151 -19.77 -1.32 2.96
N GLY A 152 -19.67 -0.73 4.16
CA GLY A 152 -20.55 -1.01 5.30
C GLY A 152 -19.96 -1.97 6.33
N ASP A 153 -18.69 -2.36 6.19
CA ASP A 153 -17.95 -3.11 7.22
C ASP A 153 -17.31 -2.15 8.24
N PHE A 154 -18.15 -1.63 9.11
CA PHE A 154 -17.74 -0.67 10.13
C PHE A 154 -16.76 -1.27 11.16
N GLN A 155 -16.85 -2.58 11.41
CA GLN A 155 -15.97 -3.25 12.37
C GLN A 155 -14.54 -3.30 11.84
N SER A 156 -14.34 -3.74 10.61
CA SER A 156 -13.02 -3.76 9.97
C SER A 156 -12.47 -2.35 9.78
N ALA A 157 -13.33 -1.39 9.39
CA ALA A 157 -12.93 0.01 9.27
C ALA A 157 -12.41 0.58 10.60
N ALA A 158 -13.14 0.37 11.69
CA ALA A 158 -12.73 0.81 13.03
C ALA A 158 -11.41 0.16 13.47
N ALA A 159 -11.24 -1.14 13.24
CA ALA A 159 -10.00 -1.87 13.53
C ALA A 159 -8.82 -1.33 12.72
N THR A 160 -9.03 -1.05 11.44
CA THR A 160 -8.03 -0.47 10.53
C THR A 160 -7.59 0.91 11.00
N PHE A 161 -8.52 1.81 11.32
CA PHE A 161 -8.19 3.14 11.82
C PHE A 161 -7.52 3.11 13.19
N ALA A 162 -7.97 2.24 14.10
CA ALA A 162 -7.34 2.04 15.40
C ALA A 162 -5.90 1.48 15.27
N TYR A 163 -5.66 0.59 14.33
CA TYR A 163 -4.30 0.11 14.04
C TYR A 163 -3.43 1.21 13.43
N MET A 164 -3.96 1.93 12.46
CA MET A 164 -3.27 3.07 11.82
C MET A 164 -2.88 4.13 12.85
N SER A 165 -3.77 4.51 13.75
CA SER A 165 -3.47 5.51 14.80
C SER A 165 -2.31 5.06 15.69
N ARG A 166 -2.27 3.78 16.09
CA ARG A 166 -1.16 3.21 16.89
C ARG A 166 0.14 3.08 16.09
N LEU A 167 0.04 2.84 14.78
CA LEU A 167 1.21 2.69 13.91
C LEU A 167 1.94 4.01 13.68
N TYR A 168 1.17 5.10 13.58
CA TYR A 168 1.65 6.45 13.27
C TYR A 168 1.57 7.41 14.47
N ALA A 169 1.23 6.93 15.68
CA ALA A 169 1.36 7.71 16.90
C ALA A 169 2.85 8.04 17.12
N THR A 170 3.15 9.32 17.20
CA THR A 170 4.48 9.86 17.52
C THR A 170 4.44 10.51 18.88
#